data_e790435a96b9140685e2dfa00fb94818
#
_entry.id   e790435a96b9140685e2dfa00fb94818
#
_cell.length_a   1.000
_cell.length_b   1.000
_cell.length_c   1.000
_cell.angle_alpha   90.00
_cell.angle_beta   90.00
_cell.angle_gamma   90.00
#
_symmetry.space_group_name_H-M   'P 1'
#
loop_
_entity.id
_entity.type
_entity.pdbx_description
1 polymer ?
#
loop_
_entity_poly.entity_id
_entity_poly.type
_entity_poly.pdbx_seq_one_letter_code
_entity_poly.pdbx_strand_id
1 'polypeptide(L)'
;MLNVTFIGTTDRQLEQSLHAAALQVSLAEVAQLTSLVSANAVQPDVLLLDLRSGYGLPPAVAALKRQHPSTAVLLLVKSLDPTLLLEAMRAGVNEVVAEPVDHEELAATIHRVAGSRPQTEPGRVYGFIGAKGGVGTTTIAVNVAASLGGISKPDRALMLELHSTAGDASLLTGIEPRFSIVDAVDNTHRLDAVYFGNLVTQIAPSTDLLSSPEQPPVHGLDSQRMKQVIAFASTVYKHTVIDISRSDRSILDALDQVSTIYVVANQELATVKSASRLANMLRGRYGRDKIGLILSRSDRDADISQADVEKAAGCSVTHIFPSNYRVALQALNKGRPVALENHNDLSASFKRFAYQLAGVRPARETTRSTGLFGRLTHSRS
;
A
#
# COMPACT_ATOMS: atom_id res chain seq x y z
N MET A 1 9.96 -13.21 -0.31
CA MET A 1 10.17 -13.81 1.01
C MET A 1 10.97 -12.81 1.83
N LEU A 2 10.59 -12.58 3.09
CA LEU A 2 11.37 -11.71 4.00
C LEU A 2 12.57 -12.48 4.54
N ASN A 3 13.75 -11.84 4.51
CA ASN A 3 14.97 -12.39 5.09
C ASN A 3 15.06 -11.96 6.57
N VAL A 4 14.96 -12.92 7.47
CA VAL A 4 15.08 -12.70 8.91
C VAL A 4 16.41 -13.26 9.37
N THR A 5 17.26 -12.43 9.96
CA THR A 5 18.45 -12.92 10.67
C THR A 5 18.12 -13.04 12.15
N PHE A 6 18.14 -14.27 12.65
CA PHE A 6 17.97 -14.57 14.06
C PHE A 6 19.33 -14.65 14.74
N ILE A 7 19.52 -13.85 15.78
CA ILE A 7 20.74 -13.85 16.60
C ILE A 7 20.38 -14.26 18.03
N GLY A 8 20.90 -15.39 18.47
CA GLY A 8 20.66 -15.88 19.82
C GLY A 8 20.75 -17.40 19.93
N THR A 9 20.21 -17.94 21.02
CA THR A 9 20.21 -19.38 21.28
C THR A 9 19.23 -20.07 20.35
N THR A 10 19.65 -21.14 19.69
CA THR A 10 18.83 -21.91 18.73
C THR A 10 17.57 -22.47 19.42
N ASP A 11 16.42 -21.92 19.06
CA ASP A 11 15.11 -22.45 19.40
C ASP A 11 14.50 -23.08 18.13
N ARG A 12 14.65 -24.39 18.01
CA ARG A 12 14.17 -25.15 16.82
C ARG A 12 12.67 -24.99 16.57
N GLN A 13 11.90 -24.82 17.62
CA GLN A 13 10.46 -24.68 17.51
C GLN A 13 10.09 -23.31 16.95
N LEU A 14 10.77 -22.26 17.39
CA LEU A 14 10.64 -20.90 16.84
C LEU A 14 11.07 -20.85 15.37
N GLU A 15 12.21 -21.46 15.02
CA GLU A 15 12.70 -21.51 13.65
C GLU A 15 11.71 -22.21 12.71
N GLN A 16 11.15 -23.34 13.10
CA GLN A 16 10.13 -24.05 12.32
C GLN A 16 8.86 -23.21 12.11
N SER A 17 8.41 -22.49 13.15
CA SER A 17 7.23 -21.63 13.08
C SER A 17 7.46 -20.45 12.15
N LEU A 18 8.64 -19.81 12.18
CA LEU A 18 9.00 -18.74 11.29
C LEU A 18 9.10 -19.20 9.83
N HIS A 19 9.64 -20.39 9.57
CA HIS A 19 9.65 -20.99 8.23
C HIS A 19 8.23 -21.31 7.73
N ALA A 20 7.34 -21.81 8.59
CA ALA A 20 5.94 -22.05 8.25
C ALA A 20 5.20 -20.76 7.87
N ALA A 21 5.61 -19.61 8.44
CA ALA A 21 5.09 -18.29 8.11
C ALA A 21 5.70 -17.67 6.82
N ALA A 22 6.35 -18.46 5.97
CA ALA A 22 7.00 -18.03 4.71
C ALA A 22 8.14 -17.00 4.91
N LEU A 23 8.83 -17.06 6.04
CA LEU A 23 10.03 -16.26 6.34
C LEU A 23 11.29 -17.07 6.00
N GLN A 24 12.27 -16.42 5.40
CA GLN A 24 13.59 -17.02 5.18
C GLN A 24 14.48 -16.67 6.37
N VAL A 25 14.70 -17.64 7.26
CA VAL A 25 15.47 -17.44 8.50
C VAL A 25 16.92 -17.86 8.28
N SER A 26 17.85 -16.97 8.65
CA SER A 26 19.28 -17.25 8.76
C SER A 26 19.71 -17.12 10.24
N LEU A 27 20.44 -18.09 10.74
CA LEU A 27 21.00 -18.05 12.10
C LEU A 27 22.35 -17.36 12.09
N ALA A 28 22.59 -16.50 13.09
CA ALA A 28 23.87 -15.83 13.28
C ALA A 28 24.22 -15.74 14.77
N GLU A 29 25.51 -15.62 15.09
CA GLU A 29 25.97 -15.41 16.45
C GLU A 29 26.05 -13.91 16.77
N VAL A 30 25.97 -13.56 18.05
CA VAL A 30 26.07 -12.16 18.52
C VAL A 30 27.37 -11.49 18.03
N ALA A 31 28.46 -12.23 17.92
CA ALA A 31 29.74 -11.75 17.39
C ALA A 31 29.62 -11.28 15.92
N GLN A 32 28.72 -11.86 15.15
CA GLN A 32 28.49 -11.51 13.74
C GLN A 32 27.64 -10.25 13.57
N LEU A 33 27.00 -9.75 14.64
CA LEU A 33 26.24 -8.49 14.59
C LEU A 33 27.12 -7.31 14.11
N THR A 34 28.39 -7.30 14.49
CA THR A 34 29.35 -6.27 14.09
C THR A 34 29.63 -6.30 12.58
N SER A 35 29.62 -7.48 11.96
CA SER A 35 29.83 -7.61 10.52
C SER A 35 28.62 -7.11 9.70
N LEU A 36 27.41 -7.20 10.26
CA LEU A 36 26.21 -6.65 9.65
C LEU A 36 26.18 -5.11 9.63
N VAL A 37 27.00 -4.45 10.44
CA VAL A 37 27.12 -2.98 10.45
C VAL A 37 27.89 -2.47 9.24
N SER A 38 28.66 -3.31 8.54
CA SER A 38 29.46 -2.84 7.39
C SER A 38 28.58 -2.46 6.20
N ALA A 39 28.95 -1.38 5.50
CA ALA A 39 28.18 -0.84 4.37
C ALA A 39 27.99 -1.83 3.19
N ASN A 40 28.87 -2.84 3.08
CA ASN A 40 28.86 -3.83 1.99
C ASN A 40 28.21 -5.17 2.39
N ALA A 41 27.67 -5.30 3.62
CA ALA A 41 27.04 -6.53 4.06
C ALA A 41 25.64 -6.65 3.43
N VAL A 42 25.27 -7.89 3.05
CA VAL A 42 23.89 -8.19 2.67
C VAL A 42 23.01 -8.04 3.92
N GLN A 43 22.11 -7.06 3.88
CA GLN A 43 21.31 -6.71 5.02
C GLN A 43 20.07 -7.59 5.11
N PRO A 44 19.75 -8.11 6.31
CA PRO A 44 18.47 -8.78 6.52
C PRO A 44 17.33 -7.76 6.47
N ASP A 45 16.17 -8.27 6.14
CA ASP A 45 14.94 -7.51 6.25
C ASP A 45 14.58 -7.22 7.70
N VAL A 46 14.75 -8.21 8.54
CA VAL A 46 14.50 -8.14 9.98
C VAL A 46 15.65 -8.79 10.72
N LEU A 47 16.14 -8.11 11.74
CA LEU A 47 17.05 -8.65 12.75
C LEU A 47 16.21 -9.01 13.97
N LEU A 48 16.12 -10.29 14.29
CA LEU A 48 15.49 -10.80 15.50
C LEU A 48 16.59 -11.16 16.49
N LEU A 49 16.70 -10.41 17.60
CA LEU A 49 17.74 -10.57 18.60
C LEU A 49 17.16 -11.18 19.88
N ASP A 50 17.64 -12.36 20.26
CA ASP A 50 17.23 -13.05 21.47
C ASP A 50 18.07 -12.62 22.68
N LEU A 51 17.47 -11.86 23.59
CA LEU A 51 18.06 -11.41 24.84
C LEU A 51 17.48 -12.14 26.07
N ARG A 52 16.70 -13.20 25.88
CA ARG A 52 16.07 -13.95 27.00
C ARG A 52 17.08 -14.57 27.97
N SER A 53 18.29 -14.84 27.50
CA SER A 53 19.38 -15.36 28.33
C SER A 53 20.05 -14.31 29.24
N GLY A 54 19.57 -13.05 29.25
CA GLY A 54 20.01 -12.02 30.19
C GLY A 54 21.14 -11.12 29.69
N TYR A 55 21.41 -11.10 28.40
CA TYR A 55 22.33 -10.12 27.79
C TYR A 55 21.66 -8.75 27.68
N GLY A 56 22.40 -7.68 28.01
CA GLY A 56 21.97 -6.31 27.72
C GLY A 56 21.92 -6.03 26.20
N LEU A 57 21.34 -4.90 25.79
CA LEU A 57 21.26 -4.51 24.39
C LEU A 57 22.67 -4.28 23.82
N PRO A 58 23.11 -5.02 22.76
CA PRO A 58 24.43 -4.81 22.17
C PRO A 58 24.55 -3.42 21.54
N PRO A 59 25.64 -2.66 21.80
CA PRO A 59 25.85 -1.32 21.21
C PRO A 59 25.86 -1.31 19.68
N ALA A 60 26.17 -2.46 19.07
CA ALA A 60 26.15 -2.65 17.62
C ALA A 60 24.75 -2.44 17.01
N VAL A 61 23.67 -2.63 17.78
CA VAL A 61 22.29 -2.38 17.31
C VAL A 61 22.08 -0.91 16.94
N ALA A 62 22.52 0.01 17.78
CA ALA A 62 22.41 1.43 17.49
C ALA A 62 23.29 1.86 16.28
N ALA A 63 24.45 1.22 16.08
CA ALA A 63 25.29 1.44 14.91
C ALA A 63 24.64 0.88 13.64
N LEU A 64 24.06 -0.32 13.71
CA LEU A 64 23.30 -0.93 12.61
C LEU A 64 22.14 -0.02 12.18
N LYS A 65 21.36 0.45 13.11
CA LYS A 65 20.20 1.32 12.81
C LYS A 65 20.59 2.65 12.19
N ARG A 66 21.75 3.23 12.55
CA ARG A 66 22.28 4.44 11.92
C ARG A 66 22.74 4.21 10.50
N GLN A 67 23.40 3.09 10.22
CA GLN A 67 23.92 2.76 8.89
C GLN A 67 22.88 2.12 7.98
N HIS A 68 22.00 1.33 8.54
CA HIS A 68 20.96 0.58 7.83
C HIS A 68 19.58 0.83 8.45
N PRO A 69 19.01 2.03 8.31
CA PRO A 69 17.74 2.40 8.94
C PRO A 69 16.56 1.54 8.46
N SER A 70 16.69 0.94 7.27
CA SER A 70 15.68 0.05 6.69
C SER A 70 15.62 -1.34 7.34
N THR A 71 16.68 -1.82 8.00
CA THR A 71 16.64 -3.09 8.72
C THR A 71 15.78 -2.93 9.98
N ALA A 72 14.69 -3.69 10.08
CA ALA A 72 13.88 -3.73 11.28
C ALA A 72 14.58 -4.55 12.37
N VAL A 73 14.53 -4.08 13.61
CA VAL A 73 15.12 -4.78 14.76
C VAL A 73 14.04 -5.10 15.75
N LEU A 74 13.88 -6.40 16.07
CA LEU A 74 13.02 -6.91 17.12
C LEU A 74 13.86 -7.57 18.22
N LEU A 75 13.46 -7.35 19.47
CA LEU A 75 14.07 -8.00 20.62
C LEU A 75 13.12 -9.04 21.21
N LEU A 76 13.63 -10.23 21.51
CA LEU A 76 12.97 -11.20 22.39
C LEU A 76 13.57 -11.06 23.78
N VAL A 77 12.73 -10.82 24.77
CA VAL A 77 13.17 -10.62 26.16
C VAL A 77 12.39 -11.53 27.11
N LYS A 78 12.95 -11.83 28.27
CA LYS A 78 12.27 -12.64 29.29
C LYS A 78 11.13 -11.88 29.96
N SER A 79 11.33 -10.57 30.20
CA SER A 79 10.35 -9.68 30.81
C SER A 79 10.61 -8.25 30.35
N LEU A 80 9.57 -7.42 30.37
CA LEU A 80 9.70 -6.00 30.05
C LEU A 80 10.36 -5.25 31.20
N ASP A 81 11.60 -4.82 31.00
CA ASP A 81 12.31 -3.92 31.91
C ASP A 81 12.28 -2.49 31.37
N PRO A 82 11.85 -1.49 32.17
CA PRO A 82 11.80 -0.09 31.73
C PRO A 82 13.14 0.46 31.27
N THR A 83 14.25 0.04 31.87
CA THR A 83 15.60 0.49 31.49
C THR A 83 15.97 -0.03 30.10
N LEU A 84 15.77 -1.32 29.88
CA LEU A 84 15.98 -1.96 28.58
C LEU A 84 15.08 -1.36 27.48
N LEU A 85 13.80 -1.08 27.80
CA LEU A 85 12.88 -0.44 26.87
C LEU A 85 13.36 0.96 26.44
N LEU A 86 13.85 1.76 27.37
CA LEU A 86 14.41 3.08 27.06
C LEU A 86 15.69 2.99 26.22
N GLU A 87 16.56 2.02 26.51
CA GLU A 87 17.75 1.75 25.68
C GLU A 87 17.37 1.28 24.29
N ALA A 88 16.41 0.37 24.16
CA ALA A 88 15.91 -0.13 22.90
C ALA A 88 15.31 0.99 22.03
N MET A 89 14.48 1.85 22.62
CA MET A 89 13.91 3.02 21.94
C MET A 89 15.02 3.97 21.44
N ARG A 90 16.02 4.29 22.26
CA ARG A 90 17.15 5.14 21.88
C ARG A 90 18.03 4.52 20.79
N ALA A 91 18.15 3.19 20.78
CA ALA A 91 18.89 2.45 19.76
C ALA A 91 18.11 2.31 18.44
N GLY A 92 16.83 2.71 18.39
CA GLY A 92 15.98 2.59 17.20
C GLY A 92 15.41 1.19 16.98
N VAL A 93 15.27 0.39 18.04
CA VAL A 93 14.58 -0.91 18.01
C VAL A 93 13.12 -0.69 17.65
N ASN A 94 12.58 -1.53 16.78
CA ASN A 94 11.22 -1.37 16.26
C ASN A 94 10.18 -2.02 17.18
N GLU A 95 10.53 -3.14 17.83
CA GLU A 95 9.58 -3.86 18.69
C GLU A 95 10.31 -4.68 19.76
N VAL A 96 9.69 -4.86 20.92
CA VAL A 96 10.18 -5.70 22.02
C VAL A 96 9.08 -6.68 22.40
N VAL A 97 9.36 -7.99 22.29
CA VAL A 97 8.43 -9.08 22.58
C VAL A 97 8.92 -9.81 23.83
N ALA A 98 8.09 -9.89 24.87
CA ALA A 98 8.39 -10.57 26.12
C ALA A 98 7.84 -12.01 26.13
N GLU A 99 8.41 -12.88 26.95
CA GLU A 99 7.83 -14.22 27.22
C GLU A 99 6.47 -14.10 27.94
N PRO A 100 5.52 -15.03 27.66
CA PRO A 100 5.59 -16.15 26.72
C PRO A 100 5.45 -15.68 25.26
N VAL A 101 6.31 -16.21 24.37
CA VAL A 101 6.31 -15.84 22.95
C VAL A 101 5.28 -16.68 22.20
N ASP A 102 4.22 -16.05 21.74
CA ASP A 102 3.31 -16.66 20.76
C ASP A 102 3.96 -16.58 19.38
N HIS A 103 4.17 -17.74 18.75
CA HIS A 103 4.89 -17.82 17.47
C HIS A 103 4.08 -17.26 16.30
N GLU A 104 2.75 -17.36 16.32
CA GLU A 104 1.88 -16.77 15.29
C GLU A 104 1.87 -15.25 15.43
N GLU A 105 1.75 -14.74 16.64
CA GLU A 105 1.80 -13.31 16.93
C GLU A 105 3.18 -12.71 16.59
N LEU A 106 4.27 -13.44 16.89
CA LEU A 106 5.63 -13.03 16.51
C LEU A 106 5.79 -12.95 14.99
N ALA A 107 5.30 -13.95 14.26
CA ALA A 107 5.35 -13.93 12.80
C ALA A 107 4.54 -12.75 12.22
N ALA A 108 3.35 -12.48 12.77
CA ALA A 108 2.55 -11.31 12.39
C ALA A 108 3.28 -10.00 12.72
N THR A 109 3.93 -9.92 13.87
CA THR A 109 4.73 -8.75 14.27
C THR A 109 5.93 -8.53 13.34
N ILE A 110 6.66 -9.59 12.97
CA ILE A 110 7.75 -9.53 11.99
C ILE A 110 7.24 -8.96 10.66
N HIS A 111 6.12 -9.46 10.16
CA HIS A 111 5.51 -8.94 8.92
C HIS A 111 5.09 -7.48 9.05
N ARG A 112 4.52 -7.08 10.18
CA ARG A 112 4.09 -5.71 10.46
C ARG A 112 5.28 -4.75 10.48
N VAL A 113 6.33 -5.09 11.22
CA VAL A 113 7.50 -4.22 11.38
C VAL A 113 8.34 -4.16 10.10
N ALA A 114 8.44 -5.27 9.37
CA ALA A 114 9.09 -5.29 8.05
C ALA A 114 8.34 -4.42 7.02
N GLY A 115 7.02 -4.38 7.10
CA GLY A 115 6.19 -3.50 6.25
C GLY A 115 6.21 -2.03 6.66
N SER A 116 6.69 -1.70 7.86
CA SER A 116 6.78 -0.32 8.39
C SER A 116 8.14 0.35 8.11
N ARG A 117 8.93 -0.17 7.18
CA ARG A 117 10.27 0.35 6.87
C ARG A 117 10.19 1.79 6.33
N PRO A 118 11.10 2.68 6.78
CA PRO A 118 11.44 3.84 5.97
C PRO A 118 12.01 3.34 4.63
N GLN A 119 11.34 3.66 3.55
CA GLN A 119 11.81 3.29 2.22
C GLN A 119 13.10 4.06 1.91
N THR A 120 14.11 3.40 1.38
CA THR A 120 15.34 4.05 0.89
C THR A 120 15.05 5.02 -0.26
N GLU A 121 13.96 4.78 -1.00
CA GLU A 121 13.40 5.71 -1.97
C GLU A 121 11.92 5.99 -1.60
N PRO A 122 11.45 7.24 -1.74
CA PRO A 122 10.06 7.56 -1.49
C PRO A 122 9.14 6.67 -2.33
N GLY A 123 8.08 6.17 -1.70
CA GLY A 123 7.04 5.41 -2.38
C GLY A 123 6.37 6.25 -3.46
N ARG A 124 5.80 5.58 -4.46
CA ARG A 124 5.09 6.25 -5.55
C ARG A 124 3.70 6.69 -5.12
N VAL A 125 3.37 7.92 -5.45
CA VAL A 125 2.06 8.52 -5.13
C VAL A 125 1.27 8.71 -6.41
N TYR A 126 0.05 8.17 -6.47
CA TYR A 126 -0.85 8.23 -7.62
C TYR A 126 -2.13 8.95 -7.23
N GLY A 127 -2.46 10.04 -7.92
CA GLY A 127 -3.70 10.77 -7.71
C GLY A 127 -4.78 10.36 -8.72
N PHE A 128 -6.01 10.23 -8.27
CA PHE A 128 -7.18 9.99 -9.13
C PHE A 128 -8.19 11.10 -8.93
N ILE A 129 -8.59 11.76 -10.00
CA ILE A 129 -9.56 12.85 -9.97
C ILE A 129 -10.62 12.66 -11.05
N GLY A 130 -11.90 12.74 -10.66
CA GLY A 130 -13.00 12.56 -11.59
C GLY A 130 -13.24 13.78 -12.46
N ALA A 131 -13.37 13.58 -13.75
CA ALA A 131 -13.80 14.64 -14.69
C ALA A 131 -15.21 15.16 -14.36
N LYS A 132 -16.05 14.30 -13.78
CA LYS A 132 -17.40 14.59 -13.33
C LYS A 132 -17.76 13.71 -12.13
N GLY A 133 -18.79 14.12 -11.36
CA GLY A 133 -19.35 13.26 -10.31
C GLY A 133 -19.92 11.96 -10.91
N GLY A 134 -19.75 10.86 -10.20
CA GLY A 134 -20.29 9.56 -10.60
C GLY A 134 -19.52 8.78 -11.66
N VAL A 135 -18.35 9.25 -12.11
CA VAL A 135 -17.52 8.51 -13.09
C VAL A 135 -16.80 7.30 -12.47
N GLY A 136 -16.90 7.08 -11.16
CA GLY A 136 -16.32 5.92 -10.47
C GLY A 136 -14.89 6.12 -9.99
N THR A 137 -14.46 7.35 -9.72
CA THR A 137 -13.10 7.67 -9.25
C THR A 137 -12.75 6.95 -7.97
N THR A 138 -13.56 7.08 -6.91
CA THR A 138 -13.37 6.40 -5.63
C THR A 138 -13.34 4.89 -5.78
N THR A 139 -14.25 4.33 -6.59
CA THR A 139 -14.27 2.88 -6.89
C THR A 139 -12.94 2.45 -7.52
N ILE A 140 -12.40 3.20 -8.47
CA ILE A 140 -11.12 2.91 -9.12
C ILE A 140 -9.99 3.02 -8.10
N ALA A 141 -9.92 4.12 -7.34
CA ALA A 141 -8.86 4.37 -6.37
C ALA A 141 -8.77 3.26 -5.31
N VAL A 142 -9.90 2.89 -4.69
CA VAL A 142 -9.97 1.80 -3.69
C VAL A 142 -9.50 0.46 -4.28
N ASN A 143 -9.96 0.10 -5.47
CA ASN A 143 -9.61 -1.18 -6.08
C ASN A 143 -8.16 -1.22 -6.59
N VAL A 144 -7.63 -0.10 -7.05
CA VAL A 144 -6.20 0.03 -7.42
C VAL A 144 -5.32 -0.09 -6.18
N ALA A 145 -5.67 0.58 -5.06
CA ALA A 145 -4.94 0.47 -3.80
C ALA A 145 -4.92 -0.98 -3.29
N ALA A 146 -6.09 -1.65 -3.27
CA ALA A 146 -6.20 -3.05 -2.86
C ALA A 146 -5.38 -3.99 -3.75
N SER A 147 -5.33 -3.72 -5.06
CA SER A 147 -4.52 -4.49 -6.01
C SER A 147 -3.03 -4.27 -5.79
N LEU A 148 -2.60 -3.02 -5.57
CA LEU A 148 -1.20 -2.67 -5.30
C LEU A 148 -0.69 -3.32 -4.02
N GLY A 149 -1.46 -3.28 -2.91
CA GLY A 149 -1.11 -3.97 -1.69
C GLY A 149 -1.00 -5.49 -1.87
N GLY A 150 -1.86 -6.08 -2.72
CA GLY A 150 -1.82 -7.51 -3.02
C GLY A 150 -0.57 -7.98 -3.77
N ILE A 151 -0.01 -7.14 -4.67
CA ILE A 151 1.14 -7.49 -5.51
C ILE A 151 2.48 -7.01 -4.93
N SER A 152 2.48 -6.10 -3.98
CA SER A 152 3.69 -5.45 -3.47
C SER A 152 4.25 -6.09 -2.20
N LYS A 153 3.71 -7.22 -1.76
CA LYS A 153 4.17 -7.89 -0.53
C LYS A 153 5.70 -8.09 -0.53
N PRO A 154 6.36 -7.83 0.59
CA PRO A 154 5.83 -7.50 1.93
C PRO A 154 5.42 -6.03 2.11
N ASP A 155 5.70 -5.17 1.17
CA ASP A 155 5.39 -3.74 1.24
C ASP A 155 3.87 -3.52 1.27
N ARG A 156 3.46 -2.35 1.78
CA ARG A 156 2.05 -1.99 1.94
C ARG A 156 1.65 -0.89 0.96
N ALA A 157 0.35 -0.81 0.67
CA ALA A 157 -0.27 0.30 -0.05
C ALA A 157 -1.17 1.10 0.89
N LEU A 158 -1.26 2.42 0.66
CA LEU A 158 -2.19 3.32 1.32
C LEU A 158 -3.22 3.80 0.31
N MET A 159 -4.50 3.73 0.69
CA MET A 159 -5.58 4.51 0.11
C MET A 159 -5.76 5.79 0.94
N LEU A 160 -5.63 6.93 0.32
CA LEU A 160 -5.81 8.23 0.95
C LEU A 160 -6.99 8.94 0.30
N GLU A 161 -8.07 9.18 1.06
CA GLU A 161 -9.23 9.88 0.56
C GLU A 161 -9.13 11.36 0.91
N LEU A 162 -8.76 12.18 -0.07
CA LEU A 162 -8.64 13.63 0.07
C LEU A 162 -9.93 14.33 -0.32
N HIS A 163 -10.91 14.27 0.56
CA HIS A 163 -12.16 15.01 0.46
C HIS A 163 -12.35 15.86 1.71
N SER A 164 -12.90 17.05 1.56
CA SER A 164 -13.26 17.93 2.68
C SER A 164 -14.59 17.55 3.35
N THR A 165 -15.30 16.57 2.78
CA THR A 165 -16.58 16.04 3.31
C THR A 165 -16.56 14.53 3.20
N ALA A 166 -17.61 13.87 3.71
CA ALA A 166 -17.76 12.43 3.63
C ALA A 166 -17.53 11.90 2.21
N GLY A 167 -16.67 10.90 2.10
CA GLY A 167 -16.40 10.16 0.87
C GLY A 167 -17.00 8.76 0.91
N ASP A 168 -16.82 8.01 -0.17
CA ASP A 168 -17.43 6.69 -0.34
C ASP A 168 -16.45 5.52 -0.08
N ALA A 169 -15.18 5.80 0.27
CA ALA A 169 -14.17 4.74 0.42
C ALA A 169 -14.50 3.78 1.56
N SER A 170 -15.03 4.29 2.68
CA SER A 170 -15.49 3.48 3.81
C SER A 170 -16.66 2.56 3.42
N LEU A 171 -17.63 3.07 2.68
CA LEU A 171 -18.75 2.31 2.15
C LEU A 171 -18.29 1.20 1.19
N LEU A 172 -17.39 1.50 0.26
CA LEU A 172 -16.83 0.55 -0.71
C LEU A 172 -16.01 -0.57 -0.07
N THR A 173 -15.53 -0.36 1.14
CA THR A 173 -14.67 -1.30 1.88
C THR A 173 -15.36 -1.97 3.08
N GLY A 174 -16.59 -1.51 3.42
CA GLY A 174 -17.39 -2.07 4.51
C GLY A 174 -16.78 -1.83 5.89
N ILE A 175 -16.03 -0.74 6.06
CA ILE A 175 -15.37 -0.39 7.33
C ILE A 175 -15.91 0.92 7.88
N GLU A 176 -15.77 1.11 9.18
CA GLU A 176 -16.04 2.35 9.88
C GLU A 176 -14.70 2.91 10.43
N PRO A 177 -14.02 3.82 9.70
CA PRO A 177 -12.76 4.39 10.14
C PRO A 177 -12.95 5.21 11.42
N ARG A 178 -12.04 5.03 12.37
CA ARG A 178 -12.06 5.78 13.64
C ARG A 178 -11.50 7.18 13.50
N PHE A 179 -10.58 7.35 12.58
CA PHE A 179 -9.85 8.59 12.31
C PHE A 179 -9.92 8.94 10.82
N SER A 180 -9.66 10.19 10.50
CA SER A 180 -9.72 10.75 9.17
C SER A 180 -8.44 11.51 8.79
N ILE A 181 -8.37 12.01 7.56
CA ILE A 181 -7.29 12.90 7.10
C ILE A 181 -7.16 14.15 7.96
N VAL A 182 -8.25 14.66 8.57
CA VAL A 182 -8.23 15.81 9.46
C VAL A 182 -7.34 15.56 10.67
N ASP A 183 -7.43 14.36 11.27
CA ASP A 183 -6.60 13.98 12.42
C ASP A 183 -5.11 13.99 12.08
N ALA A 184 -4.74 13.58 10.87
CA ALA A 184 -3.36 13.65 10.40
C ALA A 184 -2.92 15.08 10.10
N VAL A 185 -3.76 15.88 9.44
CA VAL A 185 -3.48 17.28 9.07
C VAL A 185 -3.34 18.18 10.30
N ASP A 186 -4.18 17.99 11.30
CA ASP A 186 -4.14 18.79 12.53
C ASP A 186 -2.96 18.44 13.43
N ASN A 187 -2.40 17.25 13.30
CA ASN A 187 -1.31 16.73 14.12
C ASN A 187 -0.02 16.45 13.34
N THR A 188 0.28 17.21 12.27
CA THR A 188 1.48 16.98 11.43
C THR A 188 2.78 17.01 12.22
N HIS A 189 2.86 17.75 13.33
CA HIS A 189 4.02 17.80 14.23
C HIS A 189 4.28 16.51 15.01
N ARG A 190 3.34 15.55 14.99
CA ARG A 190 3.42 14.25 15.66
C ARG A 190 3.55 13.08 14.68
N LEU A 191 3.67 13.36 13.38
CA LEU A 191 3.73 12.31 12.37
C LEU A 191 5.00 11.48 12.54
N ASP A 192 4.81 10.27 13.03
CA ASP A 192 5.74 9.17 13.01
C ASP A 192 5.03 7.88 12.55
N ALA A 193 5.76 6.80 12.33
CA ALA A 193 5.19 5.56 11.80
C ALA A 193 4.15 4.94 12.75
N VAL A 194 4.33 5.08 14.07
CA VAL A 194 3.42 4.54 15.08
C VAL A 194 2.12 5.34 15.12
N TYR A 195 2.23 6.67 15.20
CA TYR A 195 1.07 7.54 15.21
C TYR A 195 0.26 7.41 13.91
N PHE A 196 0.94 7.46 12.76
CA PHE A 196 0.27 7.31 11.46
C PHE A 196 -0.39 5.94 11.32
N GLY A 197 0.26 4.89 11.79
CA GLY A 197 -0.30 3.53 11.83
C GLY A 197 -1.58 3.40 12.64
N ASN A 198 -1.75 4.24 13.69
CA ASN A 198 -2.98 4.28 14.48
C ASN A 198 -4.12 5.08 13.81
N LEU A 199 -3.81 5.95 12.85
CA LEU A 199 -4.81 6.74 12.13
C LEU A 199 -5.46 5.97 10.99
N VAL A 200 -4.75 4.98 10.43
CA VAL A 200 -5.24 4.22 9.28
C VAL A 200 -6.03 3.00 9.69
N THR A 201 -6.93 2.56 8.82
CA THR A 201 -7.71 1.32 9.01
C THR A 201 -7.41 0.35 7.87
N GLN A 202 -7.14 -0.91 8.18
CA GLN A 202 -6.86 -1.92 7.16
C GLN A 202 -8.13 -2.29 6.38
N ILE A 203 -8.08 -2.16 5.04
CA ILE A 203 -9.21 -2.46 4.12
C ILE A 203 -9.01 -3.73 3.30
N ALA A 204 -7.77 -4.18 3.18
CA ALA A 204 -7.41 -5.40 2.48
C ALA A 204 -6.05 -5.91 3.00
N PRO A 205 -5.64 -7.15 2.71
CA PRO A 205 -4.29 -7.60 3.04
C PRO A 205 -3.24 -6.64 2.46
N SER A 206 -2.37 -6.09 3.33
CA SER A 206 -1.33 -5.10 2.98
C SER A 206 -1.86 -3.78 2.39
N THR A 207 -3.11 -3.40 2.68
CA THR A 207 -3.70 -2.13 2.23
C THR A 207 -4.42 -1.45 3.36
N ASP A 208 -4.06 -0.20 3.62
CA ASP A 208 -4.68 0.66 4.63
C ASP A 208 -5.45 1.80 3.98
N LEU A 209 -6.40 2.36 4.71
CA LEU A 209 -7.17 3.54 4.35
C LEU A 209 -6.98 4.63 5.41
N LEU A 210 -6.67 5.84 4.96
CA LEU A 210 -6.90 7.07 5.71
C LEU A 210 -8.07 7.79 5.04
N SER A 211 -9.23 7.81 5.71
CA SER A 211 -10.49 8.27 5.14
C SER A 211 -10.65 9.78 5.17
N SER A 212 -11.60 10.28 4.42
CA SER A 212 -12.15 11.62 4.58
C SER A 212 -12.97 11.75 5.87
N PRO A 213 -13.18 12.98 6.39
CA PRO A 213 -14.02 13.22 7.56
C PRO A 213 -15.51 13.05 7.20
N GLU A 214 -16.32 12.62 8.15
CA GLU A 214 -17.78 12.58 7.98
C GLU A 214 -18.39 13.99 7.84
N GLN A 215 -17.83 14.94 8.57
CA GLN A 215 -18.27 16.35 8.53
C GLN A 215 -17.11 17.24 8.07
N PRO A 216 -17.42 18.30 7.31
CA PRO A 216 -16.37 19.21 6.86
C PRO A 216 -15.69 19.90 8.04
N PRO A 217 -14.34 19.96 8.05
CA PRO A 217 -13.61 20.68 9.08
C PRO A 217 -13.94 22.19 9.04
N VAL A 218 -14.03 22.81 10.21
CA VAL A 218 -14.44 24.23 10.37
C VAL A 218 -13.56 25.19 9.54
N HIS A 219 -12.28 24.91 9.43
CA HIS A 219 -11.30 25.75 8.73
C HIS A 219 -10.86 25.20 7.36
N GLY A 220 -11.54 24.16 6.84
CA GLY A 220 -11.10 23.44 5.64
C GLY A 220 -9.80 22.63 5.90
N LEU A 221 -9.24 22.06 4.84
CA LEU A 221 -7.98 21.33 4.88
C LEU A 221 -6.82 22.26 4.46
N ASP A 222 -5.82 22.40 5.33
CA ASP A 222 -4.62 23.20 5.04
C ASP A 222 -3.73 22.48 4.01
N SER A 223 -3.47 23.13 2.87
CA SER A 223 -2.72 22.56 1.76
C SER A 223 -1.27 22.22 2.11
N GLN A 224 -0.61 23.00 2.96
CA GLN A 224 0.79 22.75 3.35
C GLN A 224 0.88 21.55 4.28
N ARG A 225 -0.04 21.45 5.23
CA ARG A 225 -0.12 20.28 6.12
C ARG A 225 -0.50 19.01 5.36
N MET A 226 -1.42 19.10 4.38
CA MET A 226 -1.71 17.98 3.48
C MET A 226 -0.48 17.51 2.71
N LYS A 227 0.35 18.44 2.20
CA LYS A 227 1.66 18.09 1.59
C LYS A 227 2.55 17.31 2.54
N GLN A 228 2.62 17.71 3.80
CA GLN A 228 3.40 17.00 4.82
C GLN A 228 2.87 15.58 5.06
N VAL A 229 1.55 15.41 5.13
CA VAL A 229 0.93 14.09 5.28
C VAL A 229 1.22 13.20 4.07
N ILE A 230 1.08 13.71 2.84
CA ILE A 230 1.38 12.97 1.60
C ILE A 230 2.87 12.60 1.54
N ALA A 231 3.75 13.54 1.88
CA ALA A 231 5.19 13.29 1.94
C ALA A 231 5.51 12.20 2.95
N PHE A 232 4.97 12.29 4.16
CA PHE A 232 5.15 11.28 5.19
C PHE A 232 4.63 9.91 4.76
N ALA A 233 3.42 9.85 4.18
CA ALA A 233 2.85 8.61 3.66
C ALA A 233 3.77 7.92 2.65
N SER A 234 4.45 8.69 1.78
CA SER A 234 5.41 8.14 0.80
C SER A 234 6.67 7.57 1.44
N THR A 235 7.00 7.91 2.68
CA THR A 235 8.12 7.31 3.41
C THR A 235 7.77 5.98 4.07
N VAL A 236 6.47 5.73 4.30
CA VAL A 236 5.98 4.53 5.00
C VAL A 236 5.40 3.50 4.03
N TYR A 237 4.74 3.95 2.95
CA TYR A 237 4.05 3.09 2.00
C TYR A 237 4.74 3.05 0.65
N LYS A 238 4.89 1.86 0.07
CA LYS A 238 5.43 1.66 -1.28
C LYS A 238 4.58 2.32 -2.35
N HIS A 239 3.28 2.30 -2.15
CA HIS A 239 2.31 2.91 -3.04
C HIS A 239 1.26 3.66 -2.23
N THR A 240 1.05 4.93 -2.56
CA THR A 240 -0.03 5.74 -2.03
C THR A 240 -0.98 6.08 -3.18
N VAL A 241 -2.23 5.72 -3.04
CA VAL A 241 -3.31 6.03 -3.99
C VAL A 241 -4.19 7.10 -3.36
N ILE A 242 -4.34 8.23 -4.03
CA ILE A 242 -5.12 9.36 -3.54
C ILE A 242 -6.40 9.49 -4.37
N ASP A 243 -7.57 9.41 -3.73
CA ASP A 243 -8.83 9.86 -4.30
C ASP A 243 -9.00 11.36 -4.05
N ILE A 244 -9.07 12.14 -5.12
CA ILE A 244 -8.98 13.60 -5.07
C ILE A 244 -10.36 14.19 -5.31
N SER A 245 -10.86 14.97 -4.34
CA SER A 245 -12.06 15.78 -4.53
C SER A 245 -11.81 16.88 -5.57
N ARG A 246 -12.69 16.94 -6.56
CA ARG A 246 -12.65 17.96 -7.59
C ARG A 246 -13.13 19.34 -7.12
N SER A 247 -13.93 19.36 -6.09
CA SER A 247 -14.59 20.58 -5.61
C SER A 247 -13.72 21.43 -4.69
N ASP A 248 -12.65 20.88 -4.16
CA ASP A 248 -11.77 21.57 -3.22
C ASP A 248 -10.44 21.97 -3.88
N ARG A 249 -10.22 23.28 -4.02
CA ARG A 249 -9.00 23.83 -4.61
C ARG A 249 -7.78 23.67 -3.71
N SER A 250 -7.95 23.67 -2.39
CA SER A 250 -6.85 23.52 -1.44
C SER A 250 -6.19 22.13 -1.59
N ILE A 251 -6.97 21.12 -1.93
CA ILE A 251 -6.48 19.77 -2.20
C ILE A 251 -5.58 19.76 -3.44
N LEU A 252 -5.98 20.48 -4.51
CA LEU A 252 -5.13 20.59 -5.70
C LEU A 252 -3.80 21.26 -5.40
N ASP A 253 -3.73 22.15 -4.41
CA ASP A 253 -2.48 22.79 -3.99
C ASP A 253 -1.52 21.82 -3.27
N ALA A 254 -2.01 20.69 -2.79
CA ALA A 254 -1.21 19.70 -2.06
C ALA A 254 -0.57 18.61 -2.95
N LEU A 255 -0.85 18.59 -4.26
CA LEU A 255 -0.48 17.47 -5.14
C LEU A 255 0.91 17.58 -5.79
N ASP A 256 1.77 18.49 -5.38
CA ASP A 256 3.10 18.69 -6.00
C ASP A 256 3.98 17.44 -6.01
N GLN A 257 3.85 16.60 -4.97
CA GLN A 257 4.63 15.37 -4.79
C GLN A 257 3.99 14.13 -5.43
N VAL A 258 2.81 14.27 -6.02
CA VAL A 258 2.14 13.18 -6.72
C VAL A 258 2.93 12.83 -7.98
N SER A 259 3.27 11.55 -8.14
CA SER A 259 4.05 11.06 -9.29
C SER A 259 3.25 11.15 -10.59
N THR A 260 1.97 10.77 -10.54
CA THR A 260 1.05 10.84 -11.68
C THR A 260 -0.36 11.13 -11.21
N ILE A 261 -1.06 12.03 -11.87
CA ILE A 261 -2.48 12.35 -11.63
C ILE A 261 -3.30 11.81 -12.79
N TYR A 262 -4.22 10.92 -12.50
CA TYR A 262 -5.13 10.31 -13.47
C TYR A 262 -6.47 11.01 -13.46
N VAL A 263 -6.83 11.61 -14.60
CA VAL A 263 -8.19 12.12 -14.84
C VAL A 263 -9.08 10.96 -15.25
N VAL A 264 -10.10 10.68 -14.46
CA VAL A 264 -11.06 9.60 -14.70
C VAL A 264 -12.26 10.14 -15.46
N ALA A 265 -12.58 9.54 -16.60
CA ALA A 265 -13.70 9.90 -17.45
C ALA A 265 -14.42 8.65 -17.96
N ASN A 266 -15.67 8.79 -18.39
CA ASN A 266 -16.41 7.81 -19.16
C ASN A 266 -16.71 8.32 -20.57
N GLN A 267 -17.31 7.48 -21.43
CA GLN A 267 -17.58 7.78 -22.84
C GLN A 267 -18.87 8.62 -23.04
N GLU A 268 -19.11 9.59 -22.15
CA GLU A 268 -20.22 10.54 -22.26
C GLU A 268 -19.69 11.92 -22.69
N LEU A 269 -20.34 12.58 -23.64
CA LEU A 269 -19.92 13.86 -24.21
C LEU A 269 -19.65 14.93 -23.12
N ALA A 270 -20.53 15.01 -22.11
CA ALA A 270 -20.39 15.97 -21.03
C ALA A 270 -19.17 15.68 -20.15
N THR A 271 -18.84 14.41 -19.95
CA THR A 271 -17.70 13.96 -19.19
C THR A 271 -16.40 14.18 -19.95
N VAL A 272 -16.38 13.85 -21.25
CA VAL A 272 -15.21 14.06 -22.13
C VAL A 272 -14.86 15.55 -22.20
N LYS A 273 -15.85 16.43 -22.34
CA LYS A 273 -15.64 17.88 -22.31
C LYS A 273 -15.09 18.39 -20.98
N SER A 274 -15.56 17.82 -19.87
CA SER A 274 -15.05 18.14 -18.54
C SER A 274 -13.63 17.59 -18.33
N ALA A 275 -13.33 16.37 -18.80
CA ALA A 275 -12.01 15.77 -18.77
C ALA A 275 -10.97 16.61 -19.53
N SER A 276 -11.34 17.08 -20.72
CA SER A 276 -10.48 17.96 -21.51
C SER A 276 -10.09 19.23 -20.74
N ARG A 277 -11.06 19.91 -20.12
CA ARG A 277 -10.81 21.13 -19.35
C ARG A 277 -9.93 20.84 -18.13
N LEU A 278 -10.26 19.76 -17.39
CA LEU A 278 -9.53 19.37 -16.19
C LEU A 278 -8.09 18.97 -16.52
N ALA A 279 -7.89 18.11 -17.53
CA ALA A 279 -6.57 17.70 -17.98
C ALA A 279 -5.69 18.88 -18.42
N ASN A 280 -6.27 19.85 -19.16
CA ASN A 280 -5.54 21.05 -19.57
C ASN A 280 -5.13 21.93 -18.37
N MET A 281 -6.03 22.11 -17.40
CA MET A 281 -5.74 22.85 -16.17
C MET A 281 -4.62 22.18 -15.36
N LEU A 282 -4.70 20.85 -15.18
CA LEU A 282 -3.70 20.09 -14.42
C LEU A 282 -2.34 20.08 -15.13
N ARG A 283 -2.31 19.97 -16.47
CA ARG A 283 -1.06 20.05 -17.24
C ARG A 283 -0.38 21.40 -17.14
N GLY A 284 -1.17 22.48 -17.16
CA GLY A 284 -0.64 23.83 -16.94
C GLY A 284 -0.02 24.01 -15.57
N ARG A 285 -0.49 23.26 -14.57
CA ARG A 285 -0.04 23.36 -13.20
C ARG A 285 1.11 22.41 -12.84
N TYR A 286 1.03 21.14 -13.25
CA TYR A 286 1.95 20.07 -12.82
C TYR A 286 2.87 19.53 -13.91
N GLY A 287 2.70 19.99 -15.15
CA GLY A 287 3.41 19.47 -16.32
C GLY A 287 2.65 18.35 -17.06
N ARG A 288 3.00 18.17 -18.32
CA ARG A 288 2.31 17.20 -19.19
C ARG A 288 2.55 15.76 -18.80
N ASP A 289 3.77 15.45 -18.38
CA ASP A 289 4.21 14.07 -18.10
C ASP A 289 3.57 13.48 -16.84
N LYS A 290 3.05 14.35 -15.96
CA LYS A 290 2.37 13.92 -14.73
C LYS A 290 0.88 13.60 -14.92
N ILE A 291 0.28 13.89 -16.08
CA ILE A 291 -1.17 13.77 -16.27
C ILE A 291 -1.50 12.61 -17.20
N GLY A 292 -2.18 11.62 -16.66
CA GLY A 292 -2.74 10.49 -17.40
C GLY A 292 -4.26 10.57 -17.53
N LEU A 293 -4.82 9.78 -18.43
CA LEU A 293 -6.26 9.65 -18.62
C LEU A 293 -6.70 8.20 -18.44
N ILE A 294 -7.79 8.00 -17.72
CA ILE A 294 -8.41 6.70 -17.50
C ILE A 294 -9.83 6.74 -18.03
N LEU A 295 -10.20 5.74 -18.83
CA LEU A 295 -11.57 5.48 -19.18
C LEU A 295 -12.19 4.48 -18.19
N SER A 296 -13.24 4.89 -17.52
CA SER A 296 -14.07 4.06 -16.66
C SER A 296 -15.34 3.62 -17.39
N ARG A 297 -15.90 2.50 -16.96
CA ARG A 297 -17.16 1.96 -17.49
C ARG A 297 -17.17 1.92 -19.02
N SER A 298 -16.04 1.56 -19.62
CA SER A 298 -15.90 1.57 -21.06
C SER A 298 -16.76 0.48 -21.70
N ASP A 299 -17.48 0.89 -22.72
CA ASP A 299 -18.25 0.03 -23.62
C ASP A 299 -17.62 0.10 -25.02
N ARG A 300 -17.52 -1.05 -25.69
CA ARG A 300 -16.96 -1.13 -27.04
C ARG A 300 -17.92 -0.57 -28.09
N ASP A 301 -19.22 -0.60 -27.78
CA ASP A 301 -20.28 -0.16 -28.68
C ASP A 301 -20.71 1.30 -28.40
N ALA A 302 -19.95 2.02 -27.56
CA ALA A 302 -20.24 3.43 -27.26
C ALA A 302 -20.02 4.33 -28.48
N ASP A 303 -20.89 5.31 -28.68
CA ASP A 303 -20.81 6.30 -29.77
C ASP A 303 -19.51 7.13 -29.75
N ILE A 304 -18.96 7.35 -28.57
CA ILE A 304 -17.69 8.07 -28.35
C ILE A 304 -16.57 7.05 -28.19
N SER A 305 -15.69 6.97 -29.16
CA SER A 305 -14.55 6.07 -29.14
C SER A 305 -13.45 6.53 -28.17
N GLN A 306 -12.53 5.62 -27.82
CA GLN A 306 -11.30 5.97 -27.10
C GLN A 306 -10.53 7.09 -27.82
N ALA A 307 -10.39 7.01 -29.14
CA ALA A 307 -9.67 7.99 -29.94
C ALA A 307 -10.29 9.39 -29.86
N ASP A 308 -11.63 9.48 -29.82
CA ASP A 308 -12.33 10.74 -29.64
C ASP A 308 -12.04 11.37 -28.27
N VAL A 309 -12.00 10.54 -27.23
CA VAL A 309 -11.65 11.00 -25.87
C VAL A 309 -10.21 11.48 -25.81
N GLU A 310 -9.25 10.73 -26.36
CA GLU A 310 -7.83 11.12 -26.43
C GLU A 310 -7.64 12.44 -27.21
N LYS A 311 -8.29 12.57 -28.34
CA LYS A 311 -8.26 13.78 -29.15
C LYS A 311 -8.81 14.98 -28.37
N ALA A 312 -9.96 14.82 -27.71
CA ALA A 312 -10.59 15.88 -26.93
C ALA A 312 -9.77 16.28 -25.70
N ALA A 313 -9.21 15.28 -24.99
CA ALA A 313 -8.41 15.50 -23.80
C ALA A 313 -6.97 15.93 -24.13
N GLY A 314 -6.48 15.69 -25.34
CA GLY A 314 -5.12 15.98 -25.80
C GLY A 314 -4.07 15.12 -25.10
N CYS A 315 -4.41 13.93 -24.57
CA CYS A 315 -3.50 12.94 -23.98
C CYS A 315 -4.03 11.53 -24.19
N SER A 316 -3.11 10.57 -24.22
CA SER A 316 -3.43 9.17 -24.41
C SER A 316 -4.13 8.58 -23.18
N VAL A 317 -5.01 7.63 -23.40
CA VAL A 317 -5.64 6.82 -22.37
C VAL A 317 -4.60 5.83 -21.83
N THR A 318 -4.28 5.96 -20.56
CA THR A 318 -3.31 5.10 -19.88
C THR A 318 -3.90 3.72 -19.57
N HIS A 319 -5.18 3.68 -19.22
CA HIS A 319 -5.89 2.43 -18.90
C HIS A 319 -7.40 2.55 -19.13
N ILE A 320 -8.02 1.39 -19.41
CA ILE A 320 -9.45 1.27 -19.66
C ILE A 320 -10.03 0.23 -18.71
N PHE A 321 -11.00 0.65 -17.89
CA PHE A 321 -11.78 -0.25 -17.05
C PHE A 321 -13.11 -0.58 -17.75
N PRO A 322 -13.41 -1.87 -17.98
CA PRO A 322 -14.63 -2.27 -18.65
C PRO A 322 -15.87 -1.93 -17.82
N SER A 323 -17.01 -1.75 -18.49
CA SER A 323 -18.29 -1.59 -17.84
C SER A 323 -18.75 -2.96 -17.29
N ASN A 324 -18.86 -3.06 -15.97
CA ASN A 324 -19.45 -4.22 -15.30
C ASN A 324 -20.23 -3.78 -14.05
N TYR A 325 -21.34 -3.12 -14.31
CA TYR A 325 -22.19 -2.55 -13.25
C TYR A 325 -22.62 -3.58 -12.22
N ARG A 326 -22.99 -4.79 -12.67
CA ARG A 326 -23.46 -5.86 -11.78
C ARG A 326 -22.41 -6.27 -10.76
N VAL A 327 -21.18 -6.48 -11.20
CA VAL A 327 -20.06 -6.84 -10.32
C VAL A 327 -19.73 -5.68 -9.38
N ALA A 328 -19.68 -4.45 -9.88
CA ALA A 328 -19.40 -3.28 -9.05
C ALA A 328 -20.47 -3.06 -7.97
N LEU A 329 -21.76 -3.20 -8.32
CA LEU A 329 -22.87 -3.07 -7.36
C LEU A 329 -22.86 -4.20 -6.32
N GLN A 330 -22.58 -5.44 -6.72
CA GLN A 330 -22.49 -6.56 -5.79
C GLN A 330 -21.33 -6.37 -4.79
N ALA A 331 -20.18 -5.88 -5.24
CA ALA A 331 -19.04 -5.59 -4.38
C ALA A 331 -19.35 -4.46 -3.38
N LEU A 332 -19.97 -3.36 -3.86
CA LEU A 332 -20.44 -2.27 -3.01
C LEU A 332 -21.39 -2.75 -1.91
N ASN A 333 -22.41 -3.54 -2.28
CA ASN A 333 -23.39 -4.06 -1.33
C ASN A 333 -22.79 -5.02 -0.29
N LYS A 334 -21.63 -5.64 -0.61
CA LYS A 334 -20.87 -6.49 0.32
C LYS A 334 -19.86 -5.70 1.14
N GLY A 335 -19.64 -4.42 0.85
CA GLY A 335 -18.56 -3.65 1.46
C GLY A 335 -17.18 -4.26 1.20
N ARG A 336 -16.94 -4.77 -0.01
CA ARG A 336 -15.69 -5.45 -0.32
C ARG A 336 -15.18 -5.03 -1.69
N PRO A 337 -13.91 -4.59 -1.82
CA PRO A 337 -13.34 -4.20 -3.10
C PRO A 337 -13.42 -5.31 -4.17
N VAL A 338 -13.82 -4.96 -5.39
CA VAL A 338 -13.89 -5.88 -6.56
C VAL A 338 -12.54 -6.55 -6.81
N ALA A 339 -11.45 -5.85 -6.60
CA ALA A 339 -10.09 -6.35 -6.80
C ALA A 339 -9.74 -7.59 -5.96
N LEU A 340 -10.45 -7.80 -4.85
CA LEU A 340 -10.31 -8.96 -3.97
C LEU A 340 -11.17 -10.15 -4.42
N GLU A 341 -12.03 -9.96 -5.42
CA GLU A 341 -12.81 -11.02 -6.03
C GLU A 341 -12.01 -11.68 -7.15
N ASN A 342 -12.25 -12.96 -7.37
CA ASN A 342 -11.63 -13.72 -8.46
C ASN A 342 -12.65 -13.92 -9.59
N HIS A 343 -12.15 -14.15 -10.80
CA HIS A 343 -12.94 -14.63 -11.96
C HIS A 343 -13.90 -13.62 -12.60
N ASN A 344 -13.56 -12.33 -12.59
CA ASN A 344 -14.24 -11.35 -13.43
C ASN A 344 -13.25 -10.42 -14.14
N ASP A 345 -13.66 -9.88 -15.28
CA ASP A 345 -12.86 -9.02 -16.15
C ASP A 345 -12.47 -7.68 -15.49
N LEU A 346 -13.37 -7.14 -14.66
CA LEU A 346 -13.12 -5.89 -13.93
C LEU A 346 -12.03 -6.07 -12.87
N SER A 347 -12.08 -7.16 -12.07
CA SER A 347 -11.02 -7.51 -11.11
C SER A 347 -9.67 -7.73 -11.81
N ALA A 348 -9.67 -8.46 -12.93
CA ALA A 348 -8.48 -8.67 -13.73
C ALA A 348 -7.91 -7.35 -14.29
N SER A 349 -8.78 -6.39 -14.65
CA SER A 349 -8.37 -5.08 -15.13
C SER A 349 -7.71 -4.25 -14.03
N PHE A 350 -8.22 -4.26 -12.79
CA PHE A 350 -7.58 -3.60 -11.64
C PHE A 350 -6.20 -4.17 -11.35
N LYS A 351 -6.06 -5.50 -11.33
CA LYS A 351 -4.77 -6.17 -11.12
C LYS A 351 -3.77 -5.80 -12.22
N ARG A 352 -4.18 -5.81 -13.50
CA ARG A 352 -3.32 -5.44 -14.63
C ARG A 352 -2.82 -4.01 -14.53
N PHE A 353 -3.69 -3.07 -14.17
CA PHE A 353 -3.30 -1.68 -13.99
C PHE A 353 -2.35 -1.51 -12.80
N ALA A 354 -2.59 -2.21 -11.69
CA ALA A 354 -1.67 -2.21 -10.54
C ALA A 354 -0.28 -2.74 -10.91
N TYR A 355 -0.17 -3.81 -11.70
CA TYR A 355 1.12 -4.28 -12.23
C TYR A 355 1.82 -3.22 -13.09
N GLN A 356 1.07 -2.51 -13.93
CA GLN A 356 1.60 -1.40 -14.73
C GLN A 356 2.14 -0.27 -13.85
N LEU A 357 1.40 0.14 -12.83
CA LEU A 357 1.81 1.18 -11.88
C LEU A 357 3.04 0.78 -11.06
N ALA A 358 3.07 -0.47 -10.59
CA ALA A 358 4.20 -1.00 -9.83
C ALA A 358 5.46 -1.21 -10.68
N GLY A 359 5.34 -1.25 -12.00
CA GLY A 359 6.45 -1.55 -12.91
C GLY A 359 6.89 -3.03 -12.83
N VAL A 360 6.02 -3.92 -12.39
CA VAL A 360 6.29 -5.35 -12.21
C VAL A 360 5.55 -6.15 -13.27
N ARG A 361 6.19 -7.16 -13.84
CA ARG A 361 5.50 -8.09 -14.75
C ARG A 361 4.72 -9.13 -13.93
N PRO A 362 3.47 -9.45 -14.31
CA PRO A 362 2.75 -10.53 -13.65
C PRO A 362 3.53 -11.83 -13.80
N ALA A 363 3.67 -12.60 -12.71
CA ALA A 363 4.20 -13.96 -12.80
C ALA A 363 3.33 -14.74 -13.79
N ARG A 364 3.97 -15.44 -14.74
CA ARG A 364 3.25 -16.34 -15.65
C ARG A 364 2.52 -17.37 -14.79
N GLU A 365 1.21 -17.33 -14.80
CA GLU A 365 0.42 -18.45 -14.29
C GLU A 365 0.83 -19.67 -15.12
N THR A 366 1.54 -20.61 -14.50
CA THR A 366 1.71 -21.94 -15.05
C THR A 366 0.34 -22.60 -15.01
N THR A 367 -0.41 -22.48 -16.10
CA THR A 367 -1.58 -23.32 -16.35
C THR A 367 -1.07 -24.76 -16.23
N ARG A 368 -1.34 -25.41 -15.12
CA ARG A 368 -1.27 -26.87 -15.04
C ARG A 368 -2.30 -27.41 -16.05
N SER A 369 -1.82 -27.65 -17.23
CA SER A 369 -2.51 -28.48 -18.20
C SER A 369 -2.67 -29.88 -17.54
N THR A 370 -3.84 -30.12 -16.96
CA THR A 370 -4.28 -31.46 -16.65
C THR A 370 -4.49 -32.15 -17.98
N GLY A 371 -3.44 -32.83 -18.44
CA GLY A 371 -3.47 -33.65 -19.63
C GLY A 371 -4.53 -34.73 -19.48
N LEU A 372 -5.59 -34.57 -20.24
CA LEU A 372 -6.68 -35.54 -20.42
C LEU A 372 -6.29 -36.56 -21.48
N PHE A 373 -5.13 -37.20 -21.30
CA PHE A 373 -4.72 -38.34 -22.13
C PHE A 373 -4.10 -39.42 -21.25
N GLY A 374 -4.94 -40.33 -20.76
CA GLY A 374 -4.51 -41.45 -19.96
C GLY A 374 -5.61 -42.43 -19.61
N ARG A 375 -6.49 -42.77 -20.60
CA ARG A 375 -7.36 -43.96 -20.49
C ARG A 375 -7.93 -44.32 -21.86
N LEU A 376 -7.16 -45.02 -22.65
CA LEU A 376 -7.67 -45.87 -23.78
C LEU A 376 -6.54 -46.81 -24.24
N THR A 377 -6.35 -47.87 -23.52
CA THR A 377 -5.83 -49.15 -24.04
C THR A 377 -5.99 -50.17 -22.92
N HIS A 378 -7.07 -50.94 -22.98
CA HIS A 378 -7.08 -52.36 -22.66
C HIS A 378 -8.47 -52.91 -23.01
N SER A 379 -8.57 -53.43 -24.22
CA SER A 379 -9.52 -54.49 -24.53
C SER A 379 -9.07 -55.15 -25.84
N ARG A 380 -8.50 -56.35 -25.71
CA ARG A 380 -8.69 -57.54 -26.56
C ARG A 380 -7.49 -58.47 -26.43
N SER A 381 -7.66 -59.53 -25.77
CA SER A 381 -7.65 -60.96 -26.13
C SER A 381 -7.74 -61.73 -24.85
#